data_392d3060ced7640214174b473018c816
#
_entry.id   392d3060ced7640214174b473018c816
#
_cell.length_a   1.000
_cell.length_b   1.000
_cell.length_c   1.000
_cell.angle_alpha   90.00
_cell.angle_beta   90.00
_cell.angle_gamma   90.00
#
_symmetry.space_group_name_H-M   'P 1'
#
loop_
_entity.id
_entity.type
_entity.pdbx_description
1 polymer ?
#
loop_
_entity_poly.entity_id
_entity_poly.type
_entity_poly.pdbx_seq_one_letter_code
_entity_poly.pdbx_strand_id
1 'polypeptide(L)'
;MAPETPRDGTASALAPDVEGQQWAIQRRLGEIFGKLGEKLADLTGRVDVAVKAETSFADIAGLAEAKGLVRSFVTALTDPELYGKWGIAPPKGMLIYGPPGTGKTLLARALATEAGAVFYHLRLGTLTSKFGPNTGELLQEVLGLAREQGKAVVLLDQADALALEHLLPPAQAREAGARIVAALCEKLDTLDASARLVVIAATSRTDAVDPSLVAPGRLDHLVEVRLPDAAAQEQVIALTRARAEHNAGRPLVADLDYRLLLPPMGGMSGGEIRDIVRRALEEKVHAAGQGQEAGLVTTQDLLRQVDVYRRIRAVVEKIRYGQYL
;
A
#
# COMPACT_ATOMS: atom_id res chain seq x y z
N MET A 1 -45.91 23.77 41.71
CA MET A 1 -44.45 23.51 41.61
C MET A 1 -44.29 22.27 40.77
N ALA A 2 -44.03 22.43 39.48
CA ALA A 2 -43.73 21.36 38.56
C ALA A 2 -42.20 21.33 38.35
N PRO A 3 -41.55 20.19 38.31
CA PRO A 3 -40.09 20.13 38.09
C PRO A 3 -39.77 20.32 36.60
N GLU A 4 -38.82 21.21 36.37
CA GLU A 4 -38.21 21.47 35.07
C GLU A 4 -37.44 20.24 34.55
N THR A 5 -37.70 19.87 33.30
CA THR A 5 -36.92 18.91 32.53
C THR A 5 -35.62 19.56 32.02
N PRO A 6 -34.44 18.92 32.16
CA PRO A 6 -33.24 19.42 31.52
C PRO A 6 -33.29 19.15 30.01
N ARG A 7 -33.11 20.22 29.24
CA ARG A 7 -32.81 20.13 27.78
C ARG A 7 -31.35 19.74 27.62
N ASP A 8 -31.08 18.48 27.46
CA ASP A 8 -29.80 18.01 26.91
C ASP A 8 -29.92 17.91 25.38
N GLY A 9 -29.50 19.00 24.74
CA GLY A 9 -29.33 19.09 23.30
C GLY A 9 -27.84 19.03 22.93
N THR A 10 -27.16 17.94 23.24
CA THR A 10 -25.88 17.64 22.57
C THR A 10 -26.20 16.99 21.23
N ALA A 11 -26.17 17.83 20.17
CA ALA A 11 -26.13 17.34 18.82
C ALA A 11 -24.90 16.44 18.66
N SER A 12 -25.12 15.14 18.69
CA SER A 12 -24.17 14.14 18.21
C SER A 12 -23.84 14.51 16.76
N ALA A 13 -22.64 15.03 16.52
CA ALA A 13 -22.12 15.17 15.18
C ALA A 13 -22.16 13.75 14.57
N LEU A 14 -23.08 13.54 13.63
CA LEU A 14 -23.22 12.30 12.89
C LEU A 14 -21.85 11.94 12.34
N ALA A 15 -21.29 10.83 12.80
CA ALA A 15 -20.13 10.23 12.17
C ALA A 15 -20.46 10.07 10.67
N PRO A 16 -19.55 10.44 9.75
CA PRO A 16 -19.83 10.33 8.34
C PRO A 16 -20.30 8.89 8.07
N ASP A 17 -21.40 8.76 7.32
CA ASP A 17 -21.94 7.46 6.90
C ASP A 17 -20.92 6.75 6.00
N VAL A 18 -19.94 6.08 6.63
CA VAL A 18 -18.83 5.39 5.96
C VAL A 18 -19.36 4.29 5.04
N GLU A 19 -20.41 3.58 5.45
CA GLU A 19 -21.01 2.49 4.66
C GLU A 19 -21.73 3.04 3.43
N GLY A 20 -22.51 4.10 3.58
CA GLY A 20 -23.18 4.75 2.46
C GLY A 20 -22.18 5.36 1.46
N GLN A 21 -21.12 5.99 1.95
CA GLN A 21 -20.06 6.50 1.08
C GLN A 21 -19.32 5.37 0.35
N GLN A 22 -18.98 4.28 1.04
CA GLN A 22 -18.35 3.11 0.44
C GLN A 22 -19.23 2.52 -0.67
N TRP A 23 -20.53 2.37 -0.41
CA TRP A 23 -21.49 1.87 -1.40
C TRP A 23 -21.61 2.78 -2.62
N ALA A 24 -21.69 4.09 -2.41
CA ALA A 24 -21.78 5.08 -3.49
C ALA A 24 -20.56 5.04 -4.41
N ILE A 25 -19.34 4.93 -3.83
CA ILE A 25 -18.10 4.79 -4.59
C ILE A 25 -18.10 3.47 -5.38
N GLN A 26 -18.47 2.36 -4.76
CA GLN A 26 -18.51 1.05 -5.42
C GLN A 26 -19.50 1.04 -6.59
N ARG A 27 -20.67 1.67 -6.43
CA ARG A 27 -21.64 1.83 -7.51
C ARG A 27 -21.06 2.61 -8.69
N ARG A 28 -20.41 3.75 -8.43
CA ARG A 28 -19.78 4.59 -9.47
C ARG A 28 -18.63 3.85 -10.18
N LEU A 29 -17.83 3.10 -9.44
CA LEU A 29 -16.85 2.19 -10.05
C LEU A 29 -17.53 1.17 -10.97
N GLY A 30 -18.64 0.56 -10.53
CA GLY A 30 -19.43 -0.35 -11.35
C GLY A 30 -19.91 0.28 -12.66
N GLU A 31 -20.33 1.55 -12.64
CA GLU A 31 -20.73 2.31 -13.83
C GLU A 31 -19.53 2.55 -14.77
N ILE A 32 -18.34 2.93 -14.23
CA ILE A 32 -17.11 3.11 -14.99
C ILE A 32 -16.72 1.81 -15.68
N PHE A 33 -16.69 0.72 -14.96
CA PHE A 33 -16.32 -0.59 -15.51
C PHE A 33 -17.36 -1.13 -16.50
N GLY A 34 -18.65 -0.86 -16.25
CA GLY A 34 -19.73 -1.22 -17.18
C GLY A 34 -19.58 -0.56 -18.56
N LYS A 35 -19.11 0.70 -18.61
CA LYS A 35 -18.78 1.40 -19.87
C LYS A 35 -17.63 0.72 -20.62
N LEU A 36 -16.69 0.13 -19.91
CA LEU A 36 -15.55 -0.62 -20.47
C LEU A 36 -15.89 -2.10 -20.77
N GLY A 37 -17.18 -2.48 -20.69
CA GLY A 37 -17.66 -3.83 -21.01
C GLY A 37 -17.46 -4.87 -19.89
N GLU A 38 -17.21 -4.44 -18.65
CA GLU A 38 -16.88 -5.31 -17.55
C GLU A 38 -17.88 -5.25 -16.40
N LYS A 39 -18.03 -6.37 -15.66
CA LYS A 39 -18.85 -6.43 -14.44
C LYS A 39 -18.02 -6.07 -13.21
N LEU A 40 -18.61 -5.34 -12.26
CA LEU A 40 -17.93 -4.96 -11.01
C LEU A 40 -17.40 -6.19 -10.23
N ALA A 41 -18.13 -7.32 -10.26
CA ALA A 41 -17.73 -8.55 -9.59
C ALA A 41 -16.37 -9.11 -10.09
N ASP A 42 -16.03 -8.87 -11.37
CA ASP A 42 -14.79 -9.35 -11.98
C ASP A 42 -13.56 -8.53 -11.57
N LEU A 43 -13.76 -7.47 -10.79
CA LEU A 43 -12.74 -6.49 -10.40
C LEU A 43 -12.36 -6.57 -8.94
N THR A 44 -13.04 -7.43 -8.18
CA THR A 44 -12.66 -7.72 -6.79
C THR A 44 -11.18 -8.12 -6.74
N GLY A 45 -10.41 -7.40 -5.92
CA GLY A 45 -8.97 -7.61 -5.78
C GLY A 45 -8.08 -6.87 -6.80
N ARG A 46 -8.63 -6.12 -7.77
CA ARG A 46 -7.88 -5.29 -8.74
C ARG A 46 -7.91 -3.81 -8.39
N VAL A 47 -9.08 -3.35 -7.95
CA VAL A 47 -9.28 -2.02 -7.38
C VAL A 47 -9.94 -2.21 -6.02
N ASP A 48 -9.22 -1.85 -4.98
CA ASP A 48 -9.75 -1.85 -3.62
C ASP A 48 -9.95 -0.40 -3.18
N VAL A 49 -11.11 -0.11 -2.60
CA VAL A 49 -11.41 1.21 -2.04
C VAL A 49 -11.71 1.07 -0.56
N ALA A 50 -11.06 1.87 0.26
CA ALA A 50 -11.32 1.98 1.67
C ALA A 50 -11.66 3.44 2.02
N VAL A 51 -12.90 3.70 2.39
CA VAL A 51 -13.33 5.03 2.86
C VAL A 51 -12.64 5.37 4.18
N LYS A 52 -12.40 4.37 5.03
CA LYS A 52 -11.61 4.50 6.24
C LYS A 52 -10.49 3.46 6.20
N ALA A 53 -9.28 3.90 5.93
CA ALA A 53 -8.11 3.04 6.05
C ALA A 53 -7.72 2.92 7.54
N GLU A 54 -7.20 1.76 7.93
CA GLU A 54 -6.92 1.45 9.35
C GLU A 54 -5.42 1.37 9.67
N THR A 55 -4.55 1.51 8.66
CA THR A 55 -3.10 1.44 8.83
C THR A 55 -2.55 2.82 9.16
N SER A 56 -1.90 2.98 10.30
CA SER A 56 -1.21 4.21 10.72
C SER A 56 0.30 4.14 10.48
N PHE A 57 1.02 5.26 10.62
CA PHE A 57 2.49 5.24 10.60
C PHE A 57 3.10 4.45 11.77
N ALA A 58 2.37 4.24 12.86
CA ALA A 58 2.81 3.41 13.99
C ALA A 58 2.86 1.92 13.62
N ASP A 59 2.04 1.47 12.67
CA ASP A 59 2.00 0.08 12.19
C ASP A 59 3.15 -0.27 11.23
N ILE A 60 4.01 0.69 10.92
CA ILE A 60 5.13 0.54 9.98
C ILE A 60 6.44 0.66 10.75
N ALA A 61 7.25 -0.38 10.72
CA ALA A 61 8.57 -0.40 11.32
C ALA A 61 9.56 0.49 10.55
N GLY A 62 10.43 1.19 11.25
CA GLY A 62 11.48 2.00 10.64
C GLY A 62 10.96 3.09 9.70
N LEU A 63 11.64 3.24 8.55
CA LEU A 63 11.29 4.16 7.45
C LEU A 63 11.13 5.63 7.88
N ALA A 64 11.93 6.11 8.84
CA ALA A 64 11.78 7.45 9.41
C ALA A 64 11.85 8.55 8.36
N GLU A 65 12.80 8.47 7.42
CA GLU A 65 12.99 9.42 6.33
C GLU A 65 11.77 9.40 5.38
N ALA A 66 11.37 8.23 4.92
CA ALA A 66 10.21 8.09 4.03
C ALA A 66 8.92 8.58 4.70
N LYS A 67 8.69 8.25 5.97
CA LYS A 67 7.57 8.77 6.76
C LYS A 67 7.61 10.30 6.87
N GLY A 68 8.79 10.89 7.05
CA GLY A 68 8.99 12.33 7.11
C GLY A 68 8.54 13.01 5.81
N LEU A 69 8.98 12.48 4.66
CA LEU A 69 8.58 12.99 3.35
C LEU A 69 7.07 12.86 3.11
N VAL A 70 6.49 11.70 3.45
CA VAL A 70 5.06 11.43 3.25
C VAL A 70 4.16 12.32 4.12
N ARG A 71 4.62 12.76 5.30
CA ARG A 71 3.85 13.68 6.16
C ARG A 71 3.55 15.03 5.51
N SER A 72 4.38 15.52 4.60
CA SER A 72 4.07 16.74 3.84
C SER A 72 2.80 16.61 3.02
N PHE A 73 2.53 15.41 2.49
CA PHE A 73 1.30 15.11 1.75
C PHE A 73 0.07 14.97 2.66
N VAL A 74 0.25 14.54 3.91
CA VAL A 74 -0.84 14.62 4.91
C VAL A 74 -1.25 16.08 5.10
N THR A 75 -0.29 16.98 5.29
CA THR A 75 -0.55 18.42 5.41
C THR A 75 -1.21 18.98 4.14
N ALA A 76 -0.76 18.57 2.96
CA ALA A 76 -1.35 19.00 1.68
C ALA A 76 -2.84 18.62 1.57
N LEU A 77 -3.24 17.46 2.09
CA LEU A 77 -4.64 17.01 2.10
C LEU A 77 -5.47 17.64 3.22
N THR A 78 -4.88 17.90 4.39
CA THR A 78 -5.63 18.39 5.57
C THR A 78 -5.70 19.89 5.62
N ASP A 79 -4.62 20.60 5.29
CA ASP A 79 -4.52 22.06 5.33
C ASP A 79 -3.77 22.61 4.07
N PRO A 80 -4.40 22.53 2.88
CA PRO A 80 -3.78 23.03 1.65
C PRO A 80 -3.60 24.56 1.67
N GLU A 81 -4.37 25.29 2.46
CA GLU A 81 -4.27 26.75 2.58
C GLU A 81 -2.95 27.19 3.21
N LEU A 82 -2.34 26.31 4.03
CA LEU A 82 -1.02 26.58 4.61
C LEU A 82 0.03 26.78 3.51
N TYR A 83 -0.02 25.99 2.44
CA TYR A 83 0.89 26.14 1.29
C TYR A 83 0.67 27.49 0.59
N GLY A 84 -0.58 27.90 0.40
CA GLY A 84 -0.91 29.22 -0.18
C GLY A 84 -0.38 30.38 0.64
N LYS A 85 -0.36 30.29 1.98
CA LYS A 85 0.26 31.32 2.85
C LYS A 85 1.76 31.46 2.64
N TRP A 86 2.43 30.44 2.15
CA TRP A 86 3.86 30.45 1.79
C TRP A 86 4.10 30.71 0.29
N GLY A 87 3.05 30.98 -0.48
CA GLY A 87 3.16 31.28 -1.92
C GLY A 87 3.54 30.08 -2.80
N ILE A 88 3.32 28.85 -2.31
CA ILE A 88 3.66 27.62 -3.03
C ILE A 88 2.41 26.74 -3.18
N ALA A 89 2.40 25.88 -4.21
CA ALA A 89 1.35 24.90 -4.39
C ALA A 89 1.59 23.67 -3.50
N PRO A 90 0.53 23.01 -2.95
CA PRO A 90 0.67 21.76 -2.25
C PRO A 90 1.13 20.65 -3.19
N PRO A 91 1.98 19.70 -2.72
CA PRO A 91 2.38 18.55 -3.51
C PRO A 91 1.18 17.64 -3.80
N LYS A 92 1.11 17.11 -5.03
CA LYS A 92 -0.01 16.31 -5.50
C LYS A 92 0.35 14.89 -5.93
N GLY A 93 1.66 14.61 -6.11
CA GLY A 93 2.09 13.31 -6.58
C GLY A 93 3.45 12.88 -6.06
N MET A 94 3.62 11.57 -5.84
CA MET A 94 4.90 10.98 -5.46
C MET A 94 5.11 9.62 -6.12
N LEU A 95 6.38 9.28 -6.33
CA LEU A 95 6.81 7.93 -6.68
C LEU A 95 7.49 7.29 -5.46
N ILE A 96 6.90 6.22 -4.95
CA ILE A 96 7.51 5.38 -3.90
C ILE A 96 8.19 4.18 -4.57
N TYR A 97 9.50 4.04 -4.36
CA TYR A 97 10.27 2.98 -4.99
C TYR A 97 11.17 2.24 -3.99
N GLY A 98 11.56 1.02 -4.35
CA GLY A 98 12.42 0.18 -3.53
C GLY A 98 12.09 -1.31 -3.66
N PRO A 99 12.86 -2.19 -3.01
CA PRO A 99 12.68 -3.64 -3.12
C PRO A 99 11.26 -4.11 -2.77
N PRO A 100 10.81 -5.27 -3.29
CA PRO A 100 9.52 -5.83 -2.92
C PRO A 100 9.46 -6.17 -1.43
N GLY A 101 8.28 -6.07 -0.82
CA GLY A 101 8.07 -6.40 0.58
C GLY A 101 8.59 -5.38 1.60
N THR A 102 9.08 -4.21 1.17
CA THR A 102 9.60 -3.16 2.06
C THR A 102 8.53 -2.25 2.69
N GLY A 103 7.27 -2.37 2.30
CA GLY A 103 6.16 -1.63 2.91
C GLY A 103 5.63 -0.43 2.10
N LYS A 104 5.95 -0.31 0.80
CA LYS A 104 5.47 0.78 -0.07
C LYS A 104 3.96 0.99 -0.01
N THR A 105 3.19 -0.06 -0.19
CA THR A 105 1.72 -0.04 -0.13
C THR A 105 1.20 0.31 1.27
N LEU A 106 1.90 -0.14 2.34
CA LEU A 106 1.55 0.21 3.72
C LEU A 106 1.77 1.71 3.98
N LEU A 107 2.86 2.28 3.44
CA LEU A 107 3.17 3.70 3.59
C LEU A 107 2.12 4.59 2.92
N ALA A 108 1.66 4.22 1.72
CA ALA A 108 0.58 4.91 1.02
C ALA A 108 -0.75 4.82 1.78
N ARG A 109 -1.06 3.66 2.35
CA ARG A 109 -2.25 3.45 3.17
C ARG A 109 -2.21 4.26 4.46
N ALA A 110 -1.05 4.33 5.13
CA ALA A 110 -0.86 5.12 6.33
C ALA A 110 -1.06 6.62 6.07
N LEU A 111 -0.60 7.13 4.93
CA LEU A 111 -0.89 8.50 4.50
C LEU A 111 -2.40 8.77 4.45
N ALA A 112 -3.15 7.88 3.81
CA ALA A 112 -4.60 8.03 3.70
C ALA A 112 -5.29 8.03 5.08
N THR A 113 -4.86 7.13 5.98
CA THR A 113 -5.36 7.06 7.37
C THR A 113 -5.10 8.36 8.12
N GLU A 114 -3.87 8.85 8.10
CA GLU A 114 -3.47 10.07 8.82
C GLU A 114 -4.15 11.33 8.26
N ALA A 115 -4.40 11.36 6.95
CA ALA A 115 -5.12 12.47 6.30
C ALA A 115 -6.64 12.38 6.46
N GLY A 116 -7.20 11.25 6.93
CA GLY A 116 -8.63 10.97 6.89
C GLY A 116 -9.17 11.01 5.45
N ALA A 117 -8.44 10.42 4.52
CA ALA A 117 -8.73 10.42 3.09
C ALA A 117 -9.24 9.06 2.62
N VAL A 118 -10.10 9.04 1.61
CA VAL A 118 -10.50 7.81 0.93
C VAL A 118 -9.30 7.23 0.20
N PHE A 119 -9.01 5.95 0.42
CA PHE A 119 -7.88 5.25 -0.18
C PHE A 119 -8.32 4.37 -1.34
N TYR A 120 -7.79 4.64 -2.51
CA TYR A 120 -7.96 3.84 -3.73
C TYR A 120 -6.68 3.08 -4.01
N HIS A 121 -6.73 1.76 -4.05
CA HIS A 121 -5.60 0.91 -4.38
C HIS A 121 -5.82 0.23 -5.72
N LEU A 122 -5.10 0.66 -6.75
CA LEU A 122 -5.15 0.15 -8.10
C LEU A 122 -3.92 -0.74 -8.36
N ARG A 123 -4.14 -2.04 -8.55
CA ARG A 123 -3.08 -3.00 -8.90
C ARG A 123 -2.87 -3.00 -10.40
N LEU A 124 -1.93 -2.19 -10.88
CA LEU A 124 -1.71 -1.97 -12.30
C LEU A 124 -1.35 -3.25 -13.04
N GLY A 125 -0.58 -4.16 -12.45
CA GLY A 125 -0.26 -5.44 -13.08
C GLY A 125 -1.48 -6.28 -13.47
N THR A 126 -2.54 -6.25 -12.64
CA THR A 126 -3.79 -6.95 -12.94
C THR A 126 -4.73 -6.14 -13.84
N LEU A 127 -4.70 -4.81 -13.73
CA LEU A 127 -5.51 -3.93 -14.58
C LEU A 127 -4.99 -3.93 -16.02
N THR A 128 -3.70 -3.78 -16.23
CA THR A 128 -3.09 -3.83 -17.57
C THR A 128 -3.27 -5.18 -18.24
N SER A 129 -3.20 -6.27 -17.49
CA SER A 129 -3.46 -7.63 -18.00
C SER A 129 -4.89 -7.79 -18.53
N LYS A 130 -5.86 -7.06 -17.97
CA LYS A 130 -7.26 -7.16 -18.37
C LYS A 130 -7.65 -6.13 -19.42
N PHE A 131 -7.29 -4.88 -19.21
CA PHE A 131 -7.73 -3.76 -20.05
C PHE A 131 -6.73 -3.40 -21.15
N GLY A 132 -5.49 -3.90 -21.07
CA GLY A 132 -4.45 -3.60 -22.05
C GLY A 132 -4.31 -2.09 -22.28
N PRO A 133 -4.39 -1.62 -23.56
CA PRO A 133 -4.29 -0.20 -23.87
C PRO A 133 -5.38 0.70 -23.26
N ASN A 134 -6.56 0.14 -22.95
CA ASN A 134 -7.68 0.89 -22.36
C ASN A 134 -7.47 1.22 -20.86
N THR A 135 -6.38 0.72 -20.26
CA THR A 135 -6.01 1.05 -18.88
C THR A 135 -5.88 2.57 -18.68
N GLY A 136 -5.42 3.31 -19.69
CA GLY A 136 -5.31 4.78 -19.59
C GLY A 136 -6.65 5.47 -19.35
N GLU A 137 -7.68 5.11 -20.10
CA GLU A 137 -9.04 5.63 -19.92
C GLU A 137 -9.61 5.28 -18.55
N LEU A 138 -9.42 4.03 -18.11
CA LEU A 138 -9.80 3.60 -16.76
C LEU A 138 -9.15 4.46 -15.67
N LEU A 139 -7.85 4.72 -15.78
CA LEU A 139 -7.12 5.54 -14.79
C LEU A 139 -7.66 6.98 -14.75
N GLN A 140 -7.97 7.57 -15.91
CA GLN A 140 -8.56 8.91 -15.97
C GLN A 140 -9.93 8.98 -15.28
N GLU A 141 -10.81 7.99 -15.52
CA GLU A 141 -12.13 7.90 -14.90
C GLU A 141 -12.04 7.70 -13.37
N VAL A 142 -11.16 6.79 -12.90
CA VAL A 142 -10.98 6.54 -11.46
C VAL A 142 -10.39 7.77 -10.75
N LEU A 143 -9.42 8.45 -11.34
CA LEU A 143 -8.87 9.70 -10.81
C LEU A 143 -9.92 10.82 -10.79
N GLY A 144 -10.81 10.85 -11.80
CA GLY A 144 -11.97 11.75 -11.82
C GLY A 144 -12.92 11.49 -10.65
N LEU A 145 -13.30 10.23 -10.44
CA LEU A 145 -14.13 9.81 -9.31
C LEU A 145 -13.49 10.14 -7.97
N ALA A 146 -12.20 9.85 -7.79
CA ALA A 146 -11.48 10.14 -6.55
C ALA A 146 -11.46 11.64 -6.22
N ARG A 147 -11.31 12.49 -7.25
CA ARG A 147 -11.38 13.96 -7.10
C ARG A 147 -12.74 14.44 -6.56
N GLU A 148 -13.83 13.81 -6.97
CA GLU A 148 -15.21 14.18 -6.53
C GLU A 148 -15.47 13.85 -5.06
N GLN A 149 -14.69 12.94 -4.45
CA GLN A 149 -14.91 12.47 -3.07
C GLN A 149 -14.32 13.39 -1.98
N GLY A 150 -13.67 14.48 -2.33
CA GLY A 150 -13.00 15.39 -1.39
C GLY A 150 -11.56 14.95 -1.13
N LYS A 151 -11.20 14.53 0.10
CA LYS A 151 -9.85 14.04 0.39
C LYS A 151 -9.67 12.61 -0.10
N ALA A 152 -8.73 12.39 -1.04
CA ALA A 152 -8.46 11.08 -1.58
C ALA A 152 -6.96 10.83 -1.80
N VAL A 153 -6.56 9.55 -1.64
CA VAL A 153 -5.24 9.04 -1.98
C VAL A 153 -5.42 7.89 -2.97
N VAL A 154 -4.85 8.02 -4.15
CA VAL A 154 -4.87 6.99 -5.18
C VAL A 154 -3.49 6.36 -5.29
N LEU A 155 -3.38 5.08 -4.98
CA LEU A 155 -2.16 4.29 -5.14
C LEU A 155 -2.22 3.51 -6.45
N LEU A 156 -1.29 3.81 -7.35
CA LEU A 156 -0.98 3.08 -8.57
C LEU A 156 0.13 2.07 -8.25
N ASP A 157 -0.25 0.88 -7.79
CA ASP A 157 0.71 -0.15 -7.36
C ASP A 157 1.22 -0.98 -8.54
N GLN A 158 2.51 -1.30 -8.54
CA GLN A 158 3.23 -1.93 -9.66
C GLN A 158 3.24 -1.03 -10.92
N ALA A 159 3.69 0.23 -10.77
CA ALA A 159 3.70 1.21 -11.86
C ALA A 159 4.56 0.78 -13.07
N ASP A 160 5.52 -0.10 -12.88
CA ASP A 160 6.30 -0.76 -13.93
C ASP A 160 5.43 -1.58 -14.90
N ALA A 161 4.23 -2.01 -14.49
CA ALA A 161 3.29 -2.73 -15.35
C ALA A 161 2.69 -1.87 -16.48
N LEU A 162 2.78 -0.54 -16.39
CA LEU A 162 2.32 0.37 -17.46
C LEU A 162 3.12 0.21 -18.76
N ALA A 163 4.34 -0.31 -18.69
CA ALA A 163 5.16 -0.59 -19.86
C ALA A 163 4.61 -1.72 -20.76
N LEU A 164 3.68 -2.55 -20.26
CA LEU A 164 3.04 -3.69 -20.96
C LEU A 164 4.01 -4.73 -21.55
N GLU A 165 5.29 -4.71 -21.17
CA GLU A 165 6.33 -5.60 -21.71
C GLU A 165 6.03 -7.09 -21.51
N HIS A 166 5.23 -7.41 -20.48
CA HIS A 166 4.84 -8.77 -20.14
C HIS A 166 3.60 -9.29 -20.92
N LEU A 167 2.94 -8.42 -21.70
CA LEU A 167 1.67 -8.73 -22.37
C LEU A 167 1.77 -8.67 -23.89
N LEU A 168 2.64 -7.84 -24.43
CA LEU A 168 2.69 -7.50 -25.84
C LEU A 168 4.12 -7.61 -26.39
N PRO A 169 4.28 -7.86 -27.70
CA PRO A 169 5.58 -7.73 -28.38
C PRO A 169 6.19 -6.34 -28.15
N PRO A 170 7.53 -6.19 -28.09
CA PRO A 170 8.20 -4.97 -27.65
C PRO A 170 7.77 -3.66 -28.34
N ALA A 171 7.49 -3.71 -29.64
CA ALA A 171 7.05 -2.52 -30.38
C ALA A 171 5.64 -2.09 -29.99
N GLN A 172 4.71 -3.07 -29.90
CA GLN A 172 3.31 -2.82 -29.50
C GLN A 172 3.22 -2.43 -28.02
N ALA A 173 4.02 -3.05 -27.17
CA ALA A 173 4.10 -2.73 -25.75
C ALA A 173 4.50 -1.27 -25.54
N ARG A 174 5.54 -0.81 -26.24
CA ARG A 174 5.99 0.59 -26.17
C ARG A 174 4.92 1.58 -26.60
N GLU A 175 4.25 1.32 -27.72
CA GLU A 175 3.21 2.21 -28.24
C GLU A 175 2.00 2.27 -27.28
N ALA A 176 1.51 1.11 -26.84
CA ALA A 176 0.37 1.03 -25.92
C ALA A 176 0.72 1.60 -24.54
N GLY A 177 1.90 1.31 -24.01
CA GLY A 177 2.40 1.87 -22.76
C GLY A 177 2.51 3.38 -22.79
N ALA A 178 3.09 3.93 -23.88
CA ALA A 178 3.19 5.38 -24.07
C ALA A 178 1.81 6.07 -24.09
N ARG A 179 0.79 5.44 -24.68
CA ARG A 179 -0.59 5.98 -24.66
C ARG A 179 -1.17 6.02 -23.25
N ILE A 180 -0.98 4.96 -22.45
CA ILE A 180 -1.45 4.92 -21.06
C ILE A 180 -0.74 5.99 -20.22
N VAL A 181 0.58 6.10 -20.38
CA VAL A 181 1.40 7.10 -19.68
C VAL A 181 0.97 8.51 -20.07
N ALA A 182 0.76 8.79 -21.36
CA ALA A 182 0.29 10.09 -21.85
C ALA A 182 -1.08 10.46 -21.23
N ALA A 183 -2.04 9.54 -21.21
CA ALA A 183 -3.35 9.73 -20.59
C ALA A 183 -3.25 10.01 -19.09
N LEU A 184 -2.35 9.32 -18.38
CA LEU A 184 -2.11 9.56 -16.96
C LEU A 184 -1.44 10.91 -16.71
N CYS A 185 -0.44 11.29 -17.53
CA CYS A 185 0.22 12.58 -17.45
C CYS A 185 -0.77 13.74 -17.68
N GLU A 186 -1.60 13.66 -18.71
CA GLU A 186 -2.65 14.64 -18.99
C GLU A 186 -3.57 14.83 -17.76
N LYS A 187 -3.99 13.73 -17.14
CA LYS A 187 -4.81 13.80 -15.93
C LYS A 187 -4.09 14.42 -14.75
N LEU A 188 -2.82 14.04 -14.52
CA LEU A 188 -1.99 14.63 -13.47
C LEU A 188 -1.78 16.14 -13.67
N ASP A 189 -1.58 16.59 -14.89
CA ASP A 189 -1.40 18.01 -15.22
C ASP A 189 -2.67 18.84 -14.94
N THR A 190 -3.86 18.23 -15.09
CA THR A 190 -5.16 18.88 -14.81
C THR A 190 -5.55 18.89 -13.33
N LEU A 191 -4.81 18.21 -12.46
CA LEU A 191 -5.04 18.26 -11.02
C LEU A 191 -4.54 19.59 -10.47
N ASP A 192 -5.44 20.36 -9.90
CA ASP A 192 -5.14 21.61 -9.19
C ASP A 192 -5.06 21.41 -7.66
N ALA A 193 -4.61 22.44 -6.95
CA ALA A 193 -4.47 22.41 -5.50
C ALA A 193 -5.80 22.22 -4.75
N SER A 194 -6.93 22.55 -5.40
CA SER A 194 -8.26 22.41 -4.80
C SER A 194 -8.77 20.96 -4.81
N ALA A 195 -8.13 20.09 -5.60
CA ALA A 195 -8.56 18.71 -5.80
C ALA A 195 -8.48 17.84 -4.54
N ARG A 196 -7.69 18.24 -3.52
CA ARG A 196 -7.41 17.43 -2.31
C ARG A 196 -7.16 15.95 -2.63
N LEU A 197 -6.46 15.71 -3.73
CA LEU A 197 -6.15 14.40 -4.28
C LEU A 197 -4.63 14.24 -4.36
N VAL A 198 -4.12 13.16 -3.75
CA VAL A 198 -2.73 12.74 -3.87
C VAL A 198 -2.66 11.46 -4.68
N VAL A 199 -1.83 11.46 -5.73
CA VAL A 199 -1.55 10.29 -6.55
C VAL A 199 -0.18 9.74 -6.19
N ILE A 200 -0.13 8.45 -5.88
CA ILE A 200 1.10 7.74 -5.51
C ILE A 200 1.31 6.63 -6.54
N ALA A 201 2.45 6.63 -7.20
CA ALA A 201 2.91 5.44 -7.92
C ALA A 201 3.87 4.65 -7.03
N ALA A 202 3.76 3.32 -7.04
CA ALA A 202 4.68 2.44 -6.32
C ALA A 202 5.29 1.42 -7.29
N THR A 203 6.60 1.24 -7.23
CA THR A 203 7.32 0.27 -8.06
C THR A 203 8.48 -0.38 -7.33
N SER A 204 8.84 -1.58 -7.78
CA SER A 204 10.09 -2.25 -7.41
C SER A 204 11.13 -2.23 -8.55
N ARG A 205 10.76 -1.65 -9.70
CA ARG A 205 11.57 -1.55 -10.93
C ARG A 205 11.56 -0.11 -11.43
N THR A 206 12.51 0.69 -10.95
CA THR A 206 12.63 2.10 -11.36
C THR A 206 13.02 2.26 -12.82
N ASP A 207 13.72 1.27 -13.39
CA ASP A 207 14.13 1.19 -14.79
C ASP A 207 12.95 1.08 -15.78
N ALA A 208 11.80 0.60 -15.32
CA ALA A 208 10.60 0.41 -16.13
C ALA A 208 9.56 1.55 -15.97
N VAL A 209 9.86 2.57 -15.16
CA VAL A 209 8.97 3.74 -15.00
C VAL A 209 9.31 4.79 -16.05
N ASP A 210 8.29 5.23 -16.79
CA ASP A 210 8.47 6.29 -17.80
C ASP A 210 8.87 7.61 -17.11
N PRO A 211 9.98 8.25 -17.55
CA PRO A 211 10.47 9.49 -16.95
C PRO A 211 9.46 10.65 -17.00
N SER A 212 8.52 10.65 -17.94
CA SER A 212 7.50 11.69 -18.02
C SER A 212 6.56 11.72 -16.81
N LEU A 213 6.39 10.59 -16.13
CA LEU A 213 5.57 10.50 -14.91
C LEU A 213 6.20 11.24 -13.72
N VAL A 214 7.53 11.31 -13.67
CA VAL A 214 8.28 11.94 -12.56
C VAL A 214 8.72 13.37 -12.88
N ALA A 215 8.22 13.94 -13.98
CA ALA A 215 8.48 15.32 -14.35
C ALA A 215 7.88 16.28 -13.28
N PRO A 216 8.46 17.50 -13.13
CA PRO A 216 7.96 18.50 -12.19
C PRO A 216 6.46 18.75 -12.32
N GLY A 217 5.75 18.82 -11.20
CA GLY A 217 4.32 19.01 -11.12
C GLY A 217 3.48 17.74 -11.32
N ARG A 218 4.09 16.54 -11.42
CA ARG A 218 3.43 15.23 -11.50
C ARG A 218 3.80 14.38 -10.29
N LEU A 219 4.49 13.25 -10.49
CA LEU A 219 4.99 12.39 -9.40
C LEU A 219 6.43 12.79 -9.03
N ASP A 220 6.66 14.06 -8.81
CA ASP A 220 7.98 14.68 -8.68
C ASP A 220 8.64 14.52 -7.30
N HIS A 221 7.92 13.98 -6.33
CA HIS A 221 8.47 13.62 -5.03
C HIS A 221 8.88 12.15 -5.03
N LEU A 222 10.19 11.91 -4.99
CA LEU A 222 10.75 10.56 -5.01
C LEU A 222 11.00 10.07 -3.58
N VAL A 223 10.36 8.96 -3.18
CA VAL A 223 10.45 8.38 -1.84
C VAL A 223 11.06 6.98 -1.93
N GLU A 224 12.32 6.85 -1.49
CA GLU A 224 12.99 5.55 -1.43
C GLU A 224 12.56 4.78 -0.18
N VAL A 225 12.17 3.52 -0.36
CA VAL A 225 11.83 2.60 0.74
C VAL A 225 12.83 1.46 0.74
N ARG A 226 13.83 1.56 1.61
CA ARG A 226 14.96 0.62 1.72
C ARG A 226 14.58 -0.63 2.49
N LEU A 227 15.43 -1.65 2.39
CA LEU A 227 15.35 -2.81 3.27
C LEU A 227 15.56 -2.38 4.73
N PRO A 228 14.88 -3.03 5.70
CA PRO A 228 15.00 -2.68 7.10
C PRO A 228 16.40 -3.00 7.64
N ASP A 229 16.97 -2.06 8.39
CA ASP A 229 18.14 -2.29 9.23
C ASP A 229 17.79 -3.16 10.45
N ALA A 230 18.79 -3.50 11.27
CA ALA A 230 18.60 -4.38 12.42
C ALA A 230 17.52 -3.83 13.40
N ALA A 231 17.49 -2.53 13.66
CA ALA A 231 16.51 -1.91 14.54
C ALA A 231 15.09 -1.97 13.96
N ALA A 232 14.97 -1.71 12.65
CA ALA A 232 13.70 -1.84 11.94
C ALA A 232 13.22 -3.30 11.84
N GLN A 233 14.14 -4.27 11.67
CA GLN A 233 13.82 -5.71 11.68
C GLN A 233 13.24 -6.14 13.03
N GLU A 234 13.85 -5.71 14.13
CA GLU A 234 13.32 -5.95 15.50
C GLU A 234 11.90 -5.36 15.63
N GLN A 235 11.69 -4.14 15.16
CA GLN A 235 10.36 -3.51 15.17
C GLN A 235 9.34 -4.28 14.32
N VAL A 236 9.73 -4.81 13.15
CA VAL A 236 8.83 -5.66 12.31
C VAL A 236 8.40 -6.89 13.08
N ILE A 237 9.33 -7.57 13.78
CA ILE A 237 9.02 -8.75 14.60
C ILE A 237 8.07 -8.35 15.74
N ALA A 238 8.37 -7.27 16.46
CA ALA A 238 7.58 -6.80 17.59
C ALA A 238 6.15 -6.43 17.17
N LEU A 239 5.98 -5.69 16.06
CA LEU A 239 4.65 -5.34 15.52
C LEU A 239 3.87 -6.57 15.07
N THR A 240 4.54 -7.52 14.41
CA THR A 240 3.90 -8.77 13.95
C THR A 240 3.45 -9.63 15.13
N ARG A 241 4.29 -9.75 16.16
CA ARG A 241 3.99 -10.42 17.43
C ARG A 241 2.79 -9.75 18.10
N ALA A 242 2.86 -8.44 18.34
CA ALA A 242 1.81 -7.70 19.04
C ALA A 242 0.44 -7.86 18.35
N ARG A 243 0.41 -7.81 17.01
CA ARG A 243 -0.82 -8.02 16.24
C ARG A 243 -1.37 -9.44 16.38
N ALA A 244 -0.49 -10.45 16.32
CA ALA A 244 -0.90 -11.85 16.47
C ALA A 244 -1.43 -12.14 17.89
N GLU A 245 -0.74 -11.64 18.94
CA GLU A 245 -1.12 -11.79 20.34
C GLU A 245 -2.42 -11.04 20.68
N HIS A 246 -2.60 -9.83 20.11
CA HIS A 246 -3.86 -9.09 20.24
C HIS A 246 -5.04 -9.89 19.65
N ASN A 247 -4.89 -10.43 18.46
CA ASN A 247 -5.94 -11.21 17.80
C ASN A 247 -6.25 -12.53 18.54
N ALA A 248 -5.24 -13.14 19.15
CA ALA A 248 -5.37 -14.39 19.89
C ALA A 248 -5.83 -14.19 21.34
N GLY A 249 -5.77 -12.97 21.89
CA GLY A 249 -6.08 -12.64 23.27
C GLY A 249 -5.13 -13.29 24.29
N ARG A 250 -3.94 -13.75 23.86
CA ARG A 250 -2.95 -14.41 24.72
C ARG A 250 -1.53 -14.27 24.16
N PRO A 251 -0.49 -14.43 24.99
CA PRO A 251 0.88 -14.53 24.52
C PRO A 251 1.07 -15.71 23.56
N LEU A 252 1.81 -15.48 22.49
CA LEU A 252 2.14 -16.49 21.47
C LEU A 252 3.63 -16.68 21.27
N VAL A 253 4.43 -15.68 21.62
CA VAL A 253 5.88 -15.65 21.39
C VAL A 253 6.59 -15.43 22.71
N ALA A 254 7.61 -16.24 22.98
CA ALA A 254 8.48 -16.10 24.16
C ALA A 254 9.39 -14.86 24.02
N ASP A 255 10.19 -14.60 25.05
CA ASP A 255 11.25 -13.60 24.92
C ASP A 255 12.27 -14.06 23.87
N LEU A 256 12.61 -13.16 22.96
CA LEU A 256 13.47 -13.43 21.81
C LEU A 256 14.88 -12.90 22.06
N ASP A 257 15.89 -13.72 21.74
CA ASP A 257 17.27 -13.25 21.68
C ASP A 257 17.56 -12.64 20.28
N TYR A 258 17.42 -11.34 20.17
CA TYR A 258 17.67 -10.59 18.95
C TYR A 258 19.13 -10.61 18.51
N ARG A 259 20.10 -10.86 19.44
CA ARG A 259 21.52 -10.96 19.08
C ARG A 259 21.79 -12.19 18.21
N LEU A 260 21.04 -13.27 18.44
CA LEU A 260 21.11 -14.48 17.63
C LEU A 260 20.25 -14.39 16.36
N LEU A 261 19.11 -13.70 16.46
CA LEU A 261 18.08 -13.70 15.43
C LEU A 261 18.35 -12.72 14.27
N LEU A 262 18.82 -11.49 14.57
CA LEU A 262 18.97 -10.45 13.55
C LEU A 262 20.12 -10.70 12.55
N PRO A 263 21.33 -11.18 12.93
CA PRO A 263 22.41 -11.39 11.97
C PRO A 263 22.02 -12.29 10.77
N PRO A 264 21.35 -13.44 10.97
CA PRO A 264 20.89 -14.26 9.85
C PRO A 264 19.72 -13.64 9.05
N MET A 265 19.03 -12.61 9.53
CA MET A 265 17.98 -11.90 8.81
C MET A 265 18.50 -10.76 7.91
N GLY A 266 19.80 -10.50 7.88
CA GLY A 266 20.40 -9.45 7.07
C GLY A 266 19.96 -9.52 5.60
N GLY A 267 19.52 -8.37 5.04
CA GLY A 267 19.04 -8.26 3.68
C GLY A 267 17.61 -8.79 3.43
N MET A 268 16.88 -9.14 4.48
CA MET A 268 15.47 -9.52 4.38
C MET A 268 14.56 -8.28 4.41
N SER A 269 13.51 -8.30 3.61
CA SER A 269 12.45 -7.28 3.62
C SER A 269 11.51 -7.47 4.82
N GLY A 270 10.77 -6.42 5.17
CA GLY A 270 9.76 -6.49 6.23
C GLY A 270 8.66 -7.53 5.94
N GLY A 271 8.34 -7.75 4.66
CA GLY A 271 7.39 -8.78 4.24
C GLY A 271 7.90 -10.19 4.53
N GLU A 272 9.18 -10.45 4.24
CA GLU A 272 9.85 -11.73 4.49
C GLU A 272 9.94 -12.04 5.99
N ILE A 273 10.33 -11.04 6.80
CA ILE A 273 10.40 -11.18 8.26
C ILE A 273 9.03 -11.50 8.85
N ARG A 274 8.00 -10.80 8.39
CA ARG A 274 6.61 -11.07 8.81
C ARG A 274 6.16 -12.48 8.43
N ASP A 275 6.53 -12.97 7.24
CA ASP A 275 6.22 -14.32 6.81
C ASP A 275 6.92 -15.39 7.66
N ILE A 276 8.18 -15.16 8.07
CA ILE A 276 8.93 -16.01 8.99
C ILE A 276 8.19 -16.15 10.33
N VAL A 277 7.75 -15.05 10.93
CA VAL A 277 6.99 -15.08 12.19
C VAL A 277 5.66 -15.82 12.01
N ARG A 278 4.95 -15.57 10.91
CA ARG A 278 3.69 -16.26 10.58
C ARG A 278 3.90 -17.77 10.45
N ARG A 279 4.92 -18.23 9.75
CA ARG A 279 5.22 -19.67 9.58
C ARG A 279 5.59 -20.33 10.89
N ALA A 280 6.35 -19.66 11.76
CA ALA A 280 6.64 -20.20 13.10
C ALA A 280 5.36 -20.38 13.95
N LEU A 281 4.41 -19.45 13.83
CA LEU A 281 3.09 -19.57 14.45
C LEU A 281 2.27 -20.73 13.83
N GLU A 282 2.30 -20.89 12.51
CA GLU A 282 1.62 -22.00 11.80
C GLU A 282 2.14 -23.37 12.23
N GLU A 283 3.46 -23.52 12.48
CA GLU A 283 4.01 -24.76 13.04
C GLU A 283 3.41 -25.08 14.41
N LYS A 284 3.20 -24.07 15.28
CA LYS A 284 2.55 -24.28 16.57
C LYS A 284 1.08 -24.67 16.43
N VAL A 285 0.37 -24.05 15.49
CA VAL A 285 -1.03 -24.43 15.17
C VAL A 285 -1.10 -25.87 14.68
N HIS A 286 -0.17 -26.29 13.81
CA HIS A 286 -0.12 -27.65 13.29
C HIS A 286 0.18 -28.68 14.39
N ALA A 287 1.14 -28.41 15.27
CA ALA A 287 1.44 -29.25 16.44
C ALA A 287 0.22 -29.40 17.38
N ALA A 288 -0.47 -28.29 17.68
CA ALA A 288 -1.69 -28.31 18.48
C ALA A 288 -2.81 -29.14 17.82
N GLY A 289 -2.96 -29.02 16.48
CA GLY A 289 -3.94 -29.80 15.70
C GLY A 289 -3.67 -31.32 15.73
N GLN A 290 -2.41 -31.71 15.99
CA GLN A 290 -2.00 -33.12 16.18
C GLN A 290 -2.09 -33.59 17.64
N GLY A 291 -2.65 -32.77 18.56
CA GLY A 291 -2.75 -33.09 19.97
C GLY A 291 -1.43 -32.95 20.76
N GLN A 292 -0.41 -32.32 20.18
CA GLN A 292 0.84 -32.03 20.87
C GLN A 292 0.72 -30.74 21.68
N GLU A 293 1.46 -30.65 22.81
CA GLU A 293 1.52 -29.40 23.57
C GLU A 293 2.33 -28.36 22.78
N ALA A 294 1.62 -27.40 22.21
CA ALA A 294 2.22 -26.30 21.47
C ALA A 294 2.60 -25.17 22.44
N GLY A 295 3.87 -25.11 22.83
CA GLY A 295 4.42 -23.98 23.59
C GLY A 295 4.48 -22.68 22.79
N LEU A 296 5.02 -21.62 23.40
CA LEU A 296 5.26 -20.35 22.72
C LEU A 296 6.28 -20.51 21.57
N VAL A 297 6.22 -19.61 20.59
CA VAL A 297 7.26 -19.49 19.56
C VAL A 297 8.53 -18.96 20.21
N THR A 298 9.65 -19.65 20.02
CA THR A 298 10.96 -19.33 20.58
C THR A 298 11.90 -18.75 19.53
N THR A 299 13.06 -18.22 19.95
CA THR A 299 14.14 -17.81 19.04
C THR A 299 14.57 -18.95 18.11
N GLN A 300 14.63 -20.19 18.61
CA GLN A 300 14.99 -21.37 17.82
C GLN A 300 13.96 -21.67 16.72
N ASP A 301 12.68 -21.50 17.02
CA ASP A 301 11.62 -21.69 16.01
C ASP A 301 11.78 -20.68 14.88
N LEU A 302 12.05 -19.41 15.19
CA LEU A 302 12.28 -18.38 14.18
C LEU A 302 13.56 -18.63 13.37
N LEU A 303 14.66 -19.04 14.02
CA LEU A 303 15.91 -19.37 13.33
C LEU A 303 15.72 -20.53 12.33
N ARG A 304 14.96 -21.56 12.70
CA ARG A 304 14.60 -22.64 11.74
C ARG A 304 13.86 -22.08 10.51
N GLN A 305 12.90 -21.18 10.70
CA GLN A 305 12.19 -20.56 9.59
C GLN A 305 13.09 -19.66 8.72
N VAL A 306 14.03 -18.94 9.34
CA VAL A 306 15.05 -18.17 8.61
C VAL A 306 15.90 -19.09 7.72
N ASP A 307 16.34 -20.25 8.22
CA ASP A 307 17.11 -21.21 7.45
C ASP A 307 16.31 -21.80 6.28
N VAL A 308 15.04 -22.15 6.52
CA VAL A 308 14.14 -22.62 5.47
C VAL A 308 13.98 -21.54 4.39
N TYR A 309 13.76 -20.31 4.80
CA TYR A 309 13.58 -19.18 3.89
C TYR A 309 14.83 -18.93 3.04
N ARG A 310 16.02 -18.95 3.64
CA ARG A 310 17.30 -18.81 2.93
C ARG A 310 17.53 -19.90 1.89
N ARG A 311 17.19 -21.15 2.22
CA ARG A 311 17.27 -22.27 1.27
C ARG A 311 16.33 -22.06 0.08
N ILE A 312 15.09 -21.67 0.33
CA ILE A 312 14.11 -21.38 -0.73
C ILE A 312 14.61 -20.25 -1.62
N ARG A 313 15.12 -19.16 -1.04
CA ARG A 313 15.65 -18.01 -1.78
C ARG A 313 16.81 -18.43 -2.68
N ALA A 314 17.75 -19.21 -2.16
CA ALA A 314 18.88 -19.73 -2.95
C ALA A 314 18.41 -20.59 -4.14
N VAL A 315 17.34 -21.39 -3.96
CA VAL A 315 16.76 -22.17 -5.06
C VAL A 315 16.12 -21.27 -6.11
N VAL A 316 15.33 -20.27 -5.68
CA VAL A 316 14.67 -19.31 -6.57
C VAL A 316 15.71 -18.50 -7.37
N GLU A 317 16.80 -18.07 -6.73
CA GLU A 317 17.89 -17.37 -7.41
C GLU A 317 18.54 -18.27 -8.49
N LYS A 318 18.81 -19.54 -8.19
CA LYS A 318 19.34 -20.49 -9.18
C LYS A 318 18.40 -20.68 -10.37
N ILE A 319 17.08 -20.79 -10.13
CA ILE A 319 16.07 -20.88 -11.20
C ILE A 319 16.11 -19.61 -12.07
N ARG A 320 16.19 -18.44 -11.44
CA ARG A 320 16.20 -17.14 -12.13
C ARG A 320 17.42 -16.98 -13.05
N TYR A 321 18.55 -17.52 -12.67
CA TYR A 321 19.79 -17.47 -13.46
C TYR A 321 19.98 -18.67 -14.38
N GLY A 322 18.96 -19.53 -14.57
CA GLY A 322 19.03 -20.65 -15.50
C GLY A 322 20.01 -21.76 -15.09
N GLN A 323 20.41 -21.85 -13.82
CA GLN A 323 21.39 -22.83 -13.33
C GLN A 323 20.81 -24.23 -13.08
N TYR A 324 19.55 -24.47 -13.46
CA TYR A 324 18.88 -25.78 -13.38
C TYR A 324 18.52 -26.36 -14.77
N LEU A 325 19.07 -25.80 -15.87
CA LEU A 325 18.93 -26.34 -17.23
C LEU A 325 20.14 -27.18 -17.60
#